data_8c56aa1c04cef18554a12a09fde995b1
#
_entry.id   8c56aa1c04cef18554a12a09fde995b1
#
_cell.length_a   1.000
_cell.length_b   1.000
_cell.length_c   1.000
_cell.angle_alpha   90.00
_cell.angle_beta   90.00
_cell.angle_gamma   90.00
#
_symmetry.space_group_name_H-M   'P 1'
#
loop_
_entity.id
_entity.type
_entity.pdbx_description
1 polymer ?
#
loop_
_entity_poly.entity_id
_entity_poly.type
_entity_poly.pdbx_seq_one_letter_code
_entity_poly.pdbx_strand_id
1 'polypeptide(L)'
;MKTFALSILLAVSALAADSPVQSSVQLNVVYGMYSGAALLLDVHRPTNPNGYGIIVISGSGWTTPMAYSSWELKSNKQSLQYTKPLVAAGYTVFTLNHRALPRFHYPAAVEDVQRAVRFVRHNAATFGIRPDRIGAAGGSSGGHLVSMLGTLDGNGKPDDPDPVERESSKVQCVMARAAPTNFLKSNGASFLGMGLPAGDGPAVKNSVEYKTYVEASPISHISSDDPPFLLMHGDKDESVPFTLSEDFEKALKAAGVTVKFIRVEGAGHGPTFPGAINPPDYMGEMVAWFNRYLIAK
;
A
#
# COMPACT_ATOMS: atom_id res chain seq x y z
N MET A 1 49.54 59.86 -31.01
CA MET A 1 48.57 58.93 -31.56
C MET A 1 48.21 57.92 -30.41
N LYS A 2 47.01 58.06 -29.84
CA LYS A 2 46.53 57.21 -28.77
C LYS A 2 45.48 56.23 -29.37
N THR A 3 45.83 54.96 -29.42
CA THR A 3 44.95 53.88 -29.88
C THR A 3 44.02 53.46 -28.77
N PHE A 4 42.70 53.62 -28.96
CA PHE A 4 41.66 53.11 -28.09
C PHE A 4 41.32 51.67 -28.54
N ALA A 5 41.52 50.70 -27.65
CA ALA A 5 41.05 49.34 -27.85
C ALA A 5 39.61 49.21 -27.27
N LEU A 6 38.67 48.89 -28.16
CA LEU A 6 37.26 48.65 -27.81
C LEU A 6 37.09 47.17 -27.47
N SER A 7 36.91 46.87 -26.18
CA SER A 7 36.62 45.49 -25.72
C SER A 7 35.11 45.24 -25.82
N ILE A 8 34.71 44.36 -26.75
CA ILE A 8 33.33 43.89 -26.86
C ILE A 8 33.15 42.72 -25.86
N LEU A 9 32.38 42.95 -24.81
CA LEU A 9 31.94 41.89 -23.89
C LEU A 9 30.73 41.15 -24.52
N LEU A 10 30.95 39.95 -25.02
CA LEU A 10 29.84 39.05 -25.39
C LEU A 10 29.26 38.43 -24.13
N ALA A 11 28.06 38.85 -23.75
CA ALA A 11 27.27 38.15 -22.74
C ALA A 11 26.67 36.89 -23.34
N VAL A 12 27.24 35.74 -23.03
CA VAL A 12 26.64 34.42 -23.35
C VAL A 12 25.57 34.14 -22.30
N SER A 13 24.31 34.37 -22.65
CA SER A 13 23.17 33.90 -21.87
C SER A 13 23.09 32.38 -22.02
N ALA A 14 23.57 31.65 -21.04
CA ALA A 14 23.31 30.21 -20.93
C ALA A 14 21.84 30.02 -20.60
N LEU A 15 21.03 29.70 -21.60
CA LEU A 15 19.73 29.09 -21.38
C LEU A 15 20.00 27.71 -20.77
N ALA A 16 19.74 27.57 -19.46
CA ALA A 16 19.65 26.28 -18.82
C ALA A 16 18.46 25.56 -19.49
N ALA A 17 18.77 24.67 -20.41
CA ALA A 17 17.78 23.74 -20.93
C ALA A 17 17.36 22.86 -19.75
N ASP A 18 16.09 22.98 -19.35
CA ASP A 18 15.47 22.04 -18.43
C ASP A 18 15.62 20.64 -19.03
N SER A 19 16.56 19.86 -18.50
CA SER A 19 16.68 18.44 -18.85
C SER A 19 15.37 17.78 -18.45
N PRO A 20 14.73 16.99 -19.33
CA PRO A 20 13.51 16.31 -18.98
C PRO A 20 13.77 15.48 -17.70
N VAL A 21 13.00 15.75 -16.65
CA VAL A 21 13.11 15.01 -15.39
C VAL A 21 12.82 13.55 -15.70
N GLN A 22 13.86 12.74 -15.72
CA GLN A 22 13.74 11.30 -15.92
C GLN A 22 13.13 10.68 -14.66
N SER A 23 12.23 9.70 -14.81
CA SER A 23 11.71 8.95 -13.66
C SER A 23 12.88 8.38 -12.84
N SER A 24 12.84 8.55 -11.54
CA SER A 24 13.93 8.13 -10.65
C SER A 24 13.43 7.26 -9.51
N VAL A 25 14.31 6.39 -9.01
CA VAL A 25 14.04 5.57 -7.84
C VAL A 25 15.08 5.88 -6.77
N GLN A 26 14.60 6.28 -5.59
CA GLN A 26 15.43 6.41 -4.40
C GLN A 26 15.25 5.14 -3.58
N LEU A 27 16.30 4.34 -3.47
CA LEU A 27 16.27 3.05 -2.79
C LEU A 27 16.58 3.21 -1.29
N ASN A 28 16.03 2.30 -0.48
CA ASN A 28 16.41 2.07 0.91
C ASN A 28 16.26 3.30 1.82
N VAL A 29 15.19 4.04 1.66
CA VAL A 29 14.82 5.11 2.60
C VAL A 29 14.35 4.48 3.90
N VAL A 30 14.98 4.83 5.02
CA VAL A 30 14.60 4.34 6.35
C VAL A 30 13.36 5.06 6.83
N TYR A 31 12.23 4.35 6.97
CA TYR A 31 10.99 4.90 7.50
C TYR A 31 10.76 4.61 8.98
N GLY A 32 11.56 3.71 9.54
CA GLY A 32 11.51 3.36 10.94
C GLY A 32 12.69 2.48 11.36
N MET A 33 12.91 2.40 12.66
CA MET A 33 13.88 1.51 13.28
C MET A 33 13.17 0.67 14.35
N TYR A 34 13.29 -0.65 14.27
CA TYR A 34 12.73 -1.56 15.26
C TYR A 34 13.83 -2.46 15.81
N SER A 35 14.13 -2.36 17.11
CA SER A 35 15.17 -3.16 17.78
C SER A 35 16.50 -3.20 17.01
N GLY A 36 16.94 -2.06 16.48
CA GLY A 36 18.18 -1.94 15.71
C GLY A 36 18.08 -2.38 14.24
N ALA A 37 16.94 -2.91 13.78
CA ALA A 37 16.71 -3.23 12.38
C ALA A 37 16.00 -2.08 11.65
N ALA A 38 16.54 -1.69 10.49
CA ALA A 38 15.95 -0.66 9.66
C ALA A 38 14.72 -1.21 8.90
N LEU A 39 13.64 -0.43 8.92
CA LEU A 39 12.47 -0.62 8.08
C LEU A 39 12.61 0.27 6.85
N LEU A 40 12.63 -0.34 5.67
CA LEU A 40 13.03 0.30 4.42
C LEU A 40 11.86 0.45 3.45
N LEU A 41 11.84 1.57 2.73
CA LEU A 41 10.98 1.78 1.56
C LEU A 41 11.80 2.30 0.38
N ASP A 42 11.27 2.10 -0.83
CA ASP A 42 11.78 2.72 -2.04
C ASP A 42 10.79 3.78 -2.54
N VAL A 43 11.32 4.91 -3.03
CA VAL A 43 10.52 6.02 -3.56
C VAL A 43 10.68 6.07 -5.07
N HIS A 44 9.61 5.78 -5.79
CA HIS A 44 9.56 5.82 -7.25
C HIS A 44 8.92 7.15 -7.68
N ARG A 45 9.73 8.05 -8.26
CA ARG A 45 9.28 9.37 -8.71
C ARG A 45 8.94 9.36 -10.19
N PRO A 46 7.78 9.86 -10.59
CA PRO A 46 7.41 10.00 -11.99
C PRO A 46 8.19 11.14 -12.66
N THR A 47 8.28 11.10 -13.99
CA THR A 47 8.82 12.19 -14.80
C THR A 47 7.96 13.47 -14.66
N ASN A 48 6.63 13.30 -14.66
CA ASN A 48 5.66 14.38 -14.53
C ASN A 48 4.81 14.15 -13.28
N PRO A 49 5.21 14.65 -12.09
CA PRO A 49 4.51 14.40 -10.85
C PRO A 49 3.16 15.11 -10.82
N ASN A 50 2.12 14.38 -10.40
CA ASN A 50 0.77 14.92 -10.18
C ASN A 50 0.56 15.48 -8.76
N GLY A 51 1.56 15.34 -7.88
CA GLY A 51 1.52 15.82 -6.49
C GLY A 51 0.83 14.88 -5.49
N TYR A 52 0.57 13.61 -5.85
CA TYR A 52 -0.07 12.64 -4.97
C TYR A 52 0.81 11.41 -4.73
N GLY A 53 0.66 10.81 -3.54
CA GLY A 53 1.42 9.63 -3.12
C GLY A 53 0.57 8.37 -3.04
N ILE A 54 1.17 7.22 -3.40
CA ILE A 54 0.53 5.91 -3.23
C ILE A 54 1.50 4.95 -2.54
N ILE A 55 1.03 4.35 -1.44
CA ILE A 55 1.71 3.26 -0.75
C ILE A 55 1.37 1.96 -1.46
N VAL A 56 2.36 1.19 -1.87
CA VAL A 56 2.19 -0.12 -2.49
C VAL A 56 2.75 -1.20 -1.58
N ILE A 57 1.89 -2.15 -1.19
CA ILE A 57 2.23 -3.26 -0.30
C ILE A 57 2.10 -4.58 -1.04
N SER A 58 3.21 -5.33 -1.06
CA SER A 58 3.27 -6.61 -1.75
C SER A 58 2.54 -7.73 -1.02
N GLY A 59 1.97 -8.65 -1.79
CA GLY A 59 1.54 -9.95 -1.28
C GLY A 59 2.71 -10.92 -1.13
N SER A 60 2.73 -11.63 -0.02
CA SER A 60 3.78 -12.60 0.31
C SER A 60 3.32 -13.66 1.31
N GLY A 61 2.01 -13.69 1.67
CA GLY A 61 1.54 -14.44 2.83
C GLY A 61 2.12 -13.94 4.15
N TRP A 62 2.44 -12.63 4.22
CA TRP A 62 3.14 -11.97 5.34
C TRP A 62 4.50 -12.59 5.68
N THR A 63 5.14 -13.30 4.76
CA THR A 63 6.41 -14.00 4.96
C THR A 63 7.55 -13.40 4.15
N THR A 64 8.76 -13.54 4.68
CA THR A 64 10.01 -13.38 3.94
C THR A 64 10.98 -14.48 4.34
N PRO A 65 11.80 -15.02 3.41
CA PRO A 65 12.83 -15.99 3.77
C PRO A 65 13.83 -15.37 4.73
N MET A 66 14.32 -16.15 5.71
CA MET A 66 15.41 -15.74 6.60
C MET A 66 16.75 -16.15 6.02
N ALA A 67 17.21 -15.43 5.00
CA ALA A 67 18.49 -15.67 4.34
C ALA A 67 19.10 -14.37 3.82
N TYR A 68 20.42 -14.29 3.69
CA TYR A 68 21.08 -13.12 3.12
C TYR A 68 20.70 -12.86 1.66
N SER A 69 20.29 -13.89 0.92
CA SER A 69 19.80 -13.81 -0.47
C SER A 69 18.30 -13.66 -0.58
N SER A 70 17.58 -13.34 0.51
CA SER A 70 16.14 -13.13 0.48
C SER A 70 15.76 -12.02 -0.48
N TRP A 71 14.68 -12.26 -1.22
CA TRP A 71 14.04 -11.18 -1.96
C TRP A 71 13.35 -10.21 -1.00
N GLU A 72 13.33 -8.95 -1.36
CA GLU A 72 12.69 -7.90 -0.58
C GLU A 72 11.22 -7.72 -1.01
N LEU A 73 10.34 -7.46 -0.04
CA LEU A 73 8.92 -7.20 -0.31
C LEU A 73 8.72 -5.97 -1.21
N LYS A 74 9.48 -4.91 -0.95
CA LYS A 74 9.40 -3.65 -1.68
C LYS A 74 9.78 -3.74 -3.17
N SER A 75 10.59 -4.73 -3.56
CA SER A 75 11.10 -4.90 -4.93
C SER A 75 10.58 -6.14 -5.65
N ASN A 76 9.62 -6.87 -5.08
CA ASN A 76 9.09 -8.07 -5.71
C ASN A 76 8.23 -7.75 -6.95
N LYS A 77 7.97 -8.79 -7.78
CA LYS A 77 7.23 -8.63 -9.03
C LYS A 77 5.85 -8.01 -8.87
N GLN A 78 5.14 -8.31 -7.77
CA GLN A 78 3.81 -7.78 -7.51
C GLN A 78 3.86 -6.29 -7.19
N SER A 79 4.80 -5.84 -6.34
CA SER A 79 5.02 -4.41 -6.07
C SER A 79 5.28 -3.65 -7.36
N LEU A 80 6.19 -4.16 -8.20
CA LEU A 80 6.57 -3.50 -9.44
C LEU A 80 5.42 -3.48 -10.47
N GLN A 81 4.54 -4.46 -10.46
CA GLN A 81 3.38 -4.51 -11.35
C GLN A 81 2.38 -3.37 -11.06
N TYR A 82 2.13 -3.05 -9.79
CA TYR A 82 1.30 -1.90 -9.42
C TYR A 82 2.05 -0.57 -9.58
N THR A 83 3.34 -0.55 -9.25
CA THR A 83 4.17 0.66 -9.30
C THR A 83 4.27 1.25 -10.69
N LYS A 84 4.53 0.43 -11.73
CA LYS A 84 4.74 0.93 -13.09
C LYS A 84 3.59 1.78 -13.64
N PRO A 85 2.32 1.30 -13.67
CA PRO A 85 1.21 2.11 -14.19
C PRO A 85 0.92 3.34 -13.32
N LEU A 86 1.13 3.28 -12.01
CA LEU A 86 0.94 4.42 -11.12
C LEU A 86 1.99 5.51 -11.35
N VAL A 87 3.26 5.14 -11.49
CA VAL A 87 4.34 6.10 -11.83
C VAL A 87 4.09 6.70 -13.21
N ALA A 88 3.67 5.90 -14.20
CA ALA A 88 3.32 6.40 -15.52
C ALA A 88 2.13 7.40 -15.49
N ALA A 89 1.22 7.25 -14.53
CA ALA A 89 0.10 8.17 -14.29
C ALA A 89 0.48 9.41 -13.44
N GLY A 90 1.75 9.58 -13.09
CA GLY A 90 2.25 10.76 -12.38
C GLY A 90 2.28 10.64 -10.86
N TYR A 91 1.95 9.50 -10.27
CA TYR A 91 2.02 9.30 -8.82
C TYR A 91 3.44 9.06 -8.33
N THR A 92 3.81 9.67 -7.19
CA THR A 92 4.97 9.21 -6.42
C THR A 92 4.57 7.95 -5.67
N VAL A 93 5.26 6.83 -5.92
CA VAL A 93 4.91 5.53 -5.37
C VAL A 93 5.96 5.09 -4.34
N PHE A 94 5.47 4.61 -3.20
CA PHE A 94 6.29 4.13 -2.10
C PHE A 94 6.07 2.62 -1.94
N THR A 95 7.08 1.81 -2.25
CA THR A 95 7.06 0.37 -1.99
C THR A 95 7.85 0.08 -0.72
N LEU A 96 7.37 -0.80 0.14
CA LEU A 96 7.98 -0.98 1.46
C LEU A 96 8.23 -2.44 1.84
N ASN A 97 9.23 -2.64 2.68
CA ASN A 97 9.41 -3.83 3.50
C ASN A 97 8.68 -3.61 4.83
N HIS A 98 8.06 -4.66 5.35
CA HIS A 98 7.51 -4.69 6.70
C HIS A 98 8.08 -5.89 7.45
N ARG A 99 7.97 -5.89 8.77
CA ARG A 99 8.28 -7.06 9.60
C ARG A 99 7.37 -8.22 9.20
N ALA A 100 7.95 -9.40 9.03
CA ALA A 100 7.28 -10.55 8.42
C ALA A 100 7.57 -11.85 9.16
N LEU A 101 6.72 -12.85 8.90
CA LEU A 101 6.95 -14.23 9.33
C LEU A 101 8.25 -14.81 8.76
N PRO A 102 8.85 -15.77 9.41
CA PRO A 102 8.45 -16.39 10.69
C PRO A 102 8.90 -15.61 11.92
N ARG A 103 9.62 -14.48 11.73
CA ARG A 103 10.25 -13.73 12.80
C ARG A 103 9.27 -12.86 13.58
N PHE A 104 8.30 -12.28 12.88
CA PHE A 104 7.33 -11.36 13.45
C PHE A 104 5.92 -11.75 13.05
N HIS A 105 5.04 -11.79 14.04
CA HIS A 105 3.63 -12.10 13.89
C HIS A 105 2.78 -10.82 13.97
N TYR A 106 1.47 -10.95 13.82
CA TYR A 106 0.53 -9.87 14.10
C TYR A 106 0.77 -9.30 15.53
N PRO A 107 0.76 -7.98 15.74
CA PRO A 107 0.36 -6.93 14.79
C PRO A 107 1.52 -6.29 13.99
N ALA A 108 2.73 -6.82 14.05
CA ALA A 108 3.96 -6.15 13.58
C ALA A 108 3.86 -5.57 12.15
N ALA A 109 3.33 -6.33 11.19
CA ALA A 109 3.20 -5.83 9.82
C ALA A 109 2.19 -4.69 9.70
N VAL A 110 1.12 -4.71 10.49
CA VAL A 110 0.10 -3.63 10.52
C VAL A 110 0.70 -2.35 11.11
N GLU A 111 1.44 -2.46 12.22
CA GLU A 111 2.14 -1.32 12.82
C GLU A 111 3.14 -0.68 11.84
N ASP A 112 3.88 -1.51 11.10
CA ASP A 112 4.88 -1.04 10.15
C ASP A 112 4.25 -0.29 8.97
N VAL A 113 3.15 -0.78 8.41
CA VAL A 113 2.49 -0.08 7.30
C VAL A 113 1.82 1.21 7.77
N GLN A 114 1.29 1.25 8.98
CA GLN A 114 0.81 2.49 9.59
C GLN A 114 1.96 3.49 9.79
N ARG A 115 3.11 3.02 10.30
CA ARG A 115 4.32 3.83 10.45
C ARG A 115 4.80 4.37 9.10
N ALA A 116 4.78 3.55 8.04
CA ALA A 116 5.18 3.98 6.70
C ALA A 116 4.28 5.11 6.16
N VAL A 117 2.96 5.03 6.34
CA VAL A 117 2.04 6.11 5.95
C VAL A 117 2.32 7.38 6.73
N ARG A 118 2.52 7.29 8.05
CA ARG A 118 2.89 8.44 8.90
C ARG A 118 4.19 9.08 8.43
N PHE A 119 5.22 8.27 8.16
CA PHE A 119 6.50 8.75 7.66
C PHE A 119 6.37 9.48 6.32
N VAL A 120 5.62 8.92 5.37
CA VAL A 120 5.38 9.53 4.07
C VAL A 120 4.61 10.84 4.23
N ARG A 121 3.62 10.90 5.10
CA ARG A 121 2.85 12.11 5.41
C ARG A 121 3.70 13.19 6.05
N HIS A 122 4.50 12.84 7.05
CA HIS A 122 5.43 13.76 7.71
C HIS A 122 6.43 14.38 6.75
N ASN A 123 6.92 13.60 5.79
CA ASN A 123 7.91 14.01 4.79
C ASN A 123 7.29 14.40 3.44
N ALA A 124 6.00 14.68 3.39
CA ALA A 124 5.27 14.93 2.14
C ALA A 124 5.88 16.04 1.29
N ALA A 125 6.34 17.14 1.91
CA ALA A 125 7.01 18.22 1.22
C ALA A 125 8.32 17.77 0.52
N THR A 126 9.12 16.94 1.17
CA THR A 126 10.36 16.35 0.60
C THR A 126 10.06 15.43 -0.58
N PHE A 127 8.92 14.75 -0.55
CA PHE A 127 8.50 13.86 -1.62
C PHE A 127 7.70 14.57 -2.73
N GLY A 128 7.39 15.86 -2.57
CA GLY A 128 6.61 16.65 -3.52
C GLY A 128 5.16 16.18 -3.63
N ILE A 129 4.56 15.71 -2.54
CA ILE A 129 3.19 15.22 -2.50
C ILE A 129 2.35 15.98 -1.47
N ARG A 130 1.04 15.90 -1.62
CA ARG A 130 0.07 16.44 -0.66
C ARG A 130 -0.09 15.48 0.53
N PRO A 131 0.09 15.94 1.78
CA PRO A 131 0.00 15.09 2.97
C PRO A 131 -1.43 14.60 3.26
N ASP A 132 -2.44 15.32 2.79
CA ASP A 132 -3.87 15.04 2.96
C ASP A 132 -4.44 14.10 1.88
N ARG A 133 -3.63 13.63 0.93
CA ARG A 133 -4.04 12.85 -0.24
C ARG A 133 -3.06 11.73 -0.56
N ILE A 134 -3.11 10.66 0.25
CA ILE A 134 -2.28 9.45 0.11
C ILE A 134 -3.21 8.26 -0.13
N GLY A 135 -2.97 7.49 -1.18
CA GLY A 135 -3.67 6.24 -1.46
C GLY A 135 -2.86 5.02 -1.04
N ALA A 136 -3.52 3.86 -1.00
CA ALA A 136 -2.86 2.58 -0.74
C ALA A 136 -3.33 1.48 -1.71
N ALA A 137 -2.38 0.69 -2.24
CA ALA A 137 -2.64 -0.43 -3.14
C ALA A 137 -1.92 -1.68 -2.68
N GLY A 138 -2.59 -2.84 -2.73
CA GLY A 138 -1.97 -4.10 -2.35
C GLY A 138 -2.76 -5.33 -2.79
N GLY A 139 -2.09 -6.49 -2.80
CA GLY A 139 -2.74 -7.75 -3.16
C GLY A 139 -2.41 -8.87 -2.18
N SER A 140 -3.33 -9.84 -2.00
CA SER A 140 -3.14 -10.95 -1.06
C SER A 140 -2.89 -10.44 0.37
N SER A 141 -1.83 -10.84 1.05
CA SER A 141 -1.45 -10.27 2.35
C SER A 141 -1.21 -8.75 2.30
N GLY A 142 -0.72 -8.21 1.19
CA GLY A 142 -0.65 -6.75 0.99
C GLY A 142 -2.04 -6.12 0.85
N GLY A 143 -2.98 -6.83 0.22
CA GLY A 143 -4.39 -6.43 0.16
C GLY A 143 -5.04 -6.37 1.55
N HIS A 144 -4.73 -7.33 2.42
CA HIS A 144 -5.10 -7.29 3.83
C HIS A 144 -4.55 -6.03 4.52
N LEU A 145 -3.24 -5.76 4.39
CA LEU A 145 -2.59 -4.63 5.05
C LEU A 145 -3.13 -3.28 4.59
N VAL A 146 -3.41 -3.10 3.29
CA VAL A 146 -4.04 -1.85 2.82
C VAL A 146 -5.51 -1.76 3.24
N SER A 147 -6.21 -2.90 3.40
CA SER A 147 -7.56 -2.90 3.96
C SER A 147 -7.56 -2.50 5.44
N MET A 148 -6.57 -2.96 6.23
CA MET A 148 -6.38 -2.49 7.61
C MET A 148 -6.07 -0.98 7.66
N LEU A 149 -5.24 -0.44 6.75
CA LEU A 149 -5.01 1.01 6.65
C LEU A 149 -6.28 1.80 6.34
N GLY A 150 -7.20 1.21 5.58
CA GLY A 150 -8.47 1.84 5.23
C GLY A 150 -9.53 1.77 6.31
N THR A 151 -9.52 0.75 7.18
CA THR A 151 -10.59 0.52 8.17
C THR A 151 -10.18 0.81 9.61
N LEU A 152 -8.88 0.88 9.92
CA LEU A 152 -8.42 1.29 11.24
C LEU A 152 -8.53 2.81 11.42
N ASP A 153 -8.78 3.26 12.64
CA ASP A 153 -8.92 4.67 12.98
C ASP A 153 -7.69 5.51 12.60
N GLY A 154 -6.50 4.95 12.74
CA GLY A 154 -5.26 5.53 12.21
C GLY A 154 -4.84 6.86 12.81
N ASN A 155 -5.43 7.30 13.92
CA ASN A 155 -5.10 8.55 14.59
C ASN A 155 -3.62 8.59 15.00
N GLY A 156 -3.01 9.76 14.87
CA GLY A 156 -1.69 10.03 15.41
C GLY A 156 -1.71 10.15 16.94
N LYS A 157 -0.53 10.13 17.54
CA LYS A 157 -0.32 10.34 18.98
C LYS A 157 0.25 11.74 19.19
N PRO A 158 -0.56 12.77 19.50
CA PRO A 158 -0.13 14.17 19.50
C PRO A 158 1.08 14.48 20.39
N ASP A 159 1.23 13.76 21.51
CA ASP A 159 2.29 13.96 22.48
C ASP A 159 3.48 13.00 22.33
N ASP A 160 3.51 12.20 21.26
CA ASP A 160 4.62 11.27 21.04
C ASP A 160 5.93 12.05 20.79
N PRO A 161 7.05 11.64 21.41
CA PRO A 161 8.35 12.29 21.17
C PRO A 161 8.80 12.19 19.71
N ASP A 162 8.44 11.13 18.99
CA ASP A 162 8.69 10.99 17.57
C ASP A 162 7.64 11.76 16.76
N PRO A 163 8.02 12.83 16.02
CA PRO A 163 7.07 13.63 15.25
C PRO A 163 6.33 12.82 14.18
N VAL A 164 6.91 11.72 13.69
CA VAL A 164 6.25 10.83 12.73
C VAL A 164 5.05 10.13 13.36
N GLU A 165 5.11 9.73 14.63
CA GLU A 165 3.99 9.09 15.33
C GLU A 165 2.83 10.06 15.62
N ARG A 166 3.05 11.37 15.54
CA ARG A 166 1.99 12.39 15.66
C ARG A 166 1.10 12.45 14.44
N GLU A 167 1.60 11.98 13.28
CA GLU A 167 0.84 12.00 12.03
C GLU A 167 -0.24 10.90 12.00
N SER A 168 -1.29 11.14 11.22
CA SER A 168 -2.31 10.13 10.96
C SER A 168 -1.81 9.08 9.96
N SER A 169 -2.15 7.80 10.17
CA SER A 169 -1.95 6.72 9.20
C SER A 169 -3.14 6.49 8.27
N LYS A 170 -4.22 7.28 8.35
CA LYS A 170 -5.38 7.17 7.45
C LYS A 170 -4.97 7.42 6.00
N VAL A 171 -5.50 6.61 5.08
CA VAL A 171 -5.36 6.81 3.64
C VAL A 171 -6.68 7.28 3.04
N GLN A 172 -6.66 7.95 1.89
CA GLN A 172 -7.82 8.60 1.31
C GLN A 172 -8.53 7.78 0.23
N CYS A 173 -7.91 6.71 -0.25
CA CYS A 173 -8.58 5.63 -0.97
C CYS A 173 -7.72 4.38 -1.02
N VAL A 174 -8.36 3.22 -1.21
CA VAL A 174 -7.72 1.90 -1.17
C VAL A 174 -8.03 1.13 -2.45
N MET A 175 -7.03 0.39 -2.95
CA MET A 175 -7.20 -0.71 -3.88
C MET A 175 -6.69 -1.99 -3.24
N ALA A 176 -7.58 -2.96 -3.00
CA ALA A 176 -7.27 -4.25 -2.41
C ALA A 176 -7.61 -5.39 -3.38
N ARG A 177 -6.62 -6.23 -3.73
CA ARG A 177 -6.80 -7.38 -4.59
C ARG A 177 -6.69 -8.67 -3.79
N ALA A 178 -7.70 -9.56 -3.89
CA ALA A 178 -7.71 -10.90 -3.29
C ALA A 178 -7.26 -10.87 -1.82
N ALA A 179 -7.86 -9.97 -1.03
CA ALA A 179 -7.46 -9.68 0.34
C ALA A 179 -8.13 -10.62 1.33
N PRO A 180 -7.39 -11.22 2.28
CA PRO A 180 -7.99 -11.85 3.47
C PRO A 180 -8.58 -10.77 4.38
N THR A 181 -9.91 -10.60 4.35
CA THR A 181 -10.60 -9.52 5.09
C THR A 181 -11.29 -9.99 6.36
N ASN A 182 -11.38 -11.31 6.57
CA ASN A 182 -12.02 -11.92 7.74
C ASN A 182 -11.30 -13.22 8.15
N PHE A 183 -10.50 -13.15 9.19
CA PHE A 183 -9.76 -14.31 9.69
C PHE A 183 -10.61 -15.33 10.45
N LEU A 184 -11.83 -14.99 10.84
CA LEU A 184 -12.79 -15.95 11.38
C LEU A 184 -13.32 -16.92 10.30
N LYS A 185 -13.14 -16.58 9.02
CA LYS A 185 -13.57 -17.34 7.85
C LYS A 185 -12.42 -17.78 6.93
N SER A 186 -11.17 -17.48 7.27
CA SER A 186 -10.00 -17.77 6.44
C SER A 186 -8.91 -18.51 7.21
N ASN A 187 -8.08 -19.26 6.50
CA ASN A 187 -6.99 -20.06 7.06
C ASN A 187 -5.74 -19.22 7.46
N GLY A 188 -5.94 -18.00 7.99
CA GLY A 188 -4.86 -17.09 8.33
C GLY A 188 -4.11 -17.35 9.65
N ALA A 189 -4.31 -18.50 10.28
CA ALA A 189 -3.77 -18.82 11.60
C ALA A 189 -2.25 -18.65 11.73
N SER A 190 -1.49 -18.98 10.69
CA SER A 190 -0.03 -18.82 10.69
C SER A 190 0.43 -17.36 10.81
N PHE A 191 -0.29 -16.44 10.18
CA PHE A 191 0.00 -15.00 10.25
C PHE A 191 -0.17 -14.47 11.69
N LEU A 192 -1.16 -15.00 12.41
CA LEU A 192 -1.47 -14.54 13.76
C LEU A 192 -0.51 -15.12 14.81
N GLY A 193 0.32 -16.11 14.45
CA GLY A 193 1.29 -16.71 15.34
C GLY A 193 0.71 -17.54 16.47
N MET A 194 -0.54 -17.95 16.33
CA MET A 194 -1.27 -18.56 17.42
C MET A 194 -1.24 -20.09 17.47
N GLY A 195 -0.50 -20.73 16.57
CA GLY A 195 -0.35 -22.18 16.58
C GLY A 195 -1.67 -22.96 16.43
N LEU A 196 -2.74 -22.29 16.03
CA LEU A 196 -4.05 -22.92 15.88
C LEU A 196 -4.05 -23.81 14.63
N PRO A 197 -4.69 -24.99 14.69
CA PRO A 197 -4.84 -25.85 13.54
C PRO A 197 -5.51 -25.10 12.39
N ALA A 198 -4.97 -25.24 11.20
CA ALA A 198 -5.63 -24.73 10.00
C ALA A 198 -7.00 -25.42 9.89
N GLY A 199 -8.07 -24.62 9.89
CA GLY A 199 -9.42 -25.13 9.67
C GLY A 199 -10.39 -25.05 10.85
N ASP A 200 -9.90 -24.99 12.07
CA ASP A 200 -10.75 -24.77 13.22
C ASP A 200 -10.71 -23.27 13.55
N GLY A 201 -11.71 -22.52 13.08
CA GLY A 201 -11.91 -21.15 13.51
C GLY A 201 -11.83 -21.06 15.04
N PRO A 202 -11.65 -19.88 15.64
CA PRO A 202 -11.49 -19.73 17.08
C PRO A 202 -12.68 -20.37 17.78
N ALA A 203 -12.47 -21.56 18.30
CA ALA A 203 -13.51 -22.45 18.79
C ALA A 203 -14.30 -21.87 19.98
N VAL A 204 -13.75 -20.84 20.62
CA VAL A 204 -14.36 -20.24 21.81
C VAL A 204 -14.52 -18.73 21.62
N LYS A 205 -15.75 -18.31 21.40
CA LYS A 205 -16.11 -16.87 21.39
C LYS A 205 -15.60 -16.20 22.68
N ASN A 206 -14.90 -15.06 22.50
CA ASN A 206 -14.27 -14.29 23.58
C ASN A 206 -12.94 -14.84 24.13
N SER A 207 -12.37 -15.92 23.57
CA SER A 207 -10.98 -16.30 23.87
C SER A 207 -9.99 -15.22 23.37
N VAL A 208 -8.74 -15.29 23.81
CA VAL A 208 -7.68 -14.40 23.33
C VAL A 208 -7.50 -14.57 21.81
N GLU A 209 -7.53 -15.81 21.34
CA GLU A 209 -7.43 -16.18 19.94
C GLU A 209 -8.56 -15.55 19.13
N TYR A 210 -9.82 -15.69 19.59
CA TYR A 210 -10.97 -15.07 18.93
C TYR A 210 -10.81 -13.57 18.80
N LYS A 211 -10.41 -12.89 19.87
CA LYS A 211 -10.19 -11.43 19.87
C LYS A 211 -9.12 -11.03 18.86
N THR A 212 -8.00 -11.75 18.79
CA THR A 212 -6.93 -11.48 17.83
C THR A 212 -7.39 -11.70 16.39
N TYR A 213 -8.21 -12.73 16.11
CA TYR A 213 -8.82 -12.91 14.78
C TYR A 213 -9.72 -11.73 14.39
N VAL A 214 -10.53 -11.25 15.34
CA VAL A 214 -11.38 -10.07 15.12
C VAL A 214 -10.53 -8.83 14.88
N GLU A 215 -9.53 -8.58 15.73
CA GLU A 215 -8.65 -7.42 15.64
C GLU A 215 -7.82 -7.41 14.35
N ALA A 216 -7.39 -8.56 13.86
CA ALA A 216 -6.64 -8.67 12.62
C ALA A 216 -7.52 -8.62 11.36
N SER A 217 -8.85 -8.64 11.50
CA SER A 217 -9.79 -8.69 10.37
C SER A 217 -10.27 -7.30 9.96
N PRO A 218 -9.93 -6.79 8.76
CA PRO A 218 -10.41 -5.49 8.28
C PRO A 218 -11.93 -5.30 8.39
N ILE A 219 -12.71 -6.35 8.13
CA ILE A 219 -14.18 -6.31 8.20
C ILE A 219 -14.72 -5.93 9.58
N SER A 220 -13.94 -6.15 10.63
CA SER A 220 -14.33 -5.86 12.02
C SER A 220 -14.18 -4.40 12.41
N HIS A 221 -13.51 -3.61 11.59
CA HIS A 221 -13.20 -2.19 11.85
C HIS A 221 -13.95 -1.23 10.95
N ILE A 222 -14.78 -1.74 10.04
CA ILE A 222 -15.51 -0.90 9.09
C ILE A 222 -16.35 0.15 9.82
N SER A 223 -16.21 1.40 9.38
CA SER A 223 -16.97 2.55 9.86
C SER A 223 -17.42 3.43 8.69
N SER A 224 -18.35 4.35 8.93
CA SER A 224 -18.90 5.22 7.88
C SER A 224 -17.92 6.28 7.36
N ASP A 225 -16.80 6.51 8.07
CA ASP A 225 -15.74 7.46 7.69
C ASP A 225 -14.57 6.80 6.96
N ASP A 226 -14.70 5.50 6.61
CA ASP A 226 -13.70 4.79 5.84
C ASP A 226 -13.59 5.36 4.41
N PRO A 227 -12.37 5.34 3.83
CA PRO A 227 -12.14 5.83 2.47
C PRO A 227 -12.81 4.92 1.41
N PRO A 228 -12.98 5.42 0.17
CA PRO A 228 -13.43 4.59 -0.94
C PRO A 228 -12.53 3.38 -1.20
N PHE A 229 -13.15 2.21 -1.46
CA PHE A 229 -12.46 0.94 -1.73
C PHE A 229 -12.70 0.44 -3.17
N LEU A 230 -11.62 0.11 -3.88
CA LEU A 230 -11.65 -0.73 -5.07
C LEU A 230 -11.23 -2.14 -4.67
N LEU A 231 -12.12 -3.10 -4.82
CA LEU A 231 -11.85 -4.52 -4.59
C LEU A 231 -11.72 -5.24 -5.92
N MET A 232 -10.75 -6.14 -6.04
CA MET A 232 -10.58 -7.00 -7.22
C MET A 232 -10.31 -8.43 -6.76
N HIS A 233 -11.02 -9.42 -7.30
CA HIS A 233 -10.83 -10.81 -6.90
C HIS A 233 -11.21 -11.79 -8.00
N GLY A 234 -10.39 -12.81 -8.20
CA GLY A 234 -10.68 -13.93 -9.09
C GLY A 234 -11.66 -14.91 -8.45
N ASP A 235 -12.69 -15.33 -9.17
CA ASP A 235 -13.73 -16.19 -8.62
C ASP A 235 -13.34 -17.67 -8.52
N LYS A 236 -12.14 -18.03 -9.00
CA LYS A 236 -11.52 -19.36 -8.85
C LYS A 236 -10.26 -19.30 -7.97
N ASP A 237 -10.18 -18.33 -7.08
CA ASP A 237 -9.07 -18.18 -6.15
C ASP A 237 -9.11 -19.30 -5.09
N GLU A 238 -8.12 -20.20 -5.13
CA GLU A 238 -7.98 -21.31 -4.20
C GLU A 238 -7.16 -20.98 -2.95
N SER A 239 -6.48 -19.81 -2.96
CA SER A 239 -5.62 -19.38 -1.85
C SER A 239 -6.37 -18.48 -0.86
N VAL A 240 -7.20 -17.58 -1.38
CA VAL A 240 -8.03 -16.66 -0.59
C VAL A 240 -9.48 -16.83 -1.04
N PRO A 241 -10.39 -17.31 -0.18
CA PRO A 241 -11.79 -17.51 -0.57
C PRO A 241 -12.42 -16.23 -1.14
N PHE A 242 -12.99 -16.34 -2.34
CA PHE A 242 -13.65 -15.22 -3.04
C PHE A 242 -14.75 -14.57 -2.19
N THR A 243 -15.47 -15.38 -1.41
CA THR A 243 -16.52 -14.93 -0.48
C THR A 243 -16.08 -13.90 0.54
N LEU A 244 -14.77 -13.83 0.85
CA LEU A 244 -14.25 -12.80 1.75
C LEU A 244 -14.38 -11.40 1.14
N SER A 245 -14.18 -11.26 -0.17
CA SER A 245 -14.39 -9.98 -0.86
C SER A 245 -15.87 -9.64 -1.01
N GLU A 246 -16.73 -10.63 -1.22
CA GLU A 246 -18.19 -10.42 -1.27
C GLU A 246 -18.72 -9.92 0.09
N ASP A 247 -18.32 -10.59 1.18
CA ASP A 247 -18.70 -10.20 2.54
C ASP A 247 -18.18 -8.78 2.88
N PHE A 248 -16.94 -8.48 2.49
CA PHE A 248 -16.33 -7.18 2.75
C PHE A 248 -17.01 -6.06 1.95
N GLU A 249 -17.30 -6.28 0.66
CA GLU A 249 -18.10 -5.34 -0.15
C GLU A 249 -19.46 -5.06 0.49
N LYS A 250 -20.16 -6.12 0.90
CA LYS A 250 -21.47 -6.01 1.54
C LYS A 250 -21.40 -5.19 2.83
N ALA A 251 -20.38 -5.43 3.65
CA ALA A 251 -20.19 -4.72 4.91
C ALA A 251 -19.83 -3.23 4.68
N LEU A 252 -18.95 -2.92 3.73
CA LEU A 252 -18.62 -1.55 3.33
C LEU A 252 -19.87 -0.79 2.84
N LYS A 253 -20.68 -1.40 1.97
CA LYS A 253 -21.95 -0.82 1.50
C LYS A 253 -22.94 -0.56 2.64
N ALA A 254 -23.04 -1.50 3.58
CA ALA A 254 -23.92 -1.36 4.73
C ALA A 254 -23.50 -0.20 5.66
N ALA A 255 -22.20 0.09 5.74
CA ALA A 255 -21.66 1.25 6.47
C ALA A 255 -21.74 2.57 5.67
N GLY A 256 -22.23 2.56 4.43
CA GLY A 256 -22.29 3.75 3.57
C GLY A 256 -20.97 4.10 2.87
N VAL A 257 -19.96 3.22 2.94
CA VAL A 257 -18.67 3.42 2.29
C VAL A 257 -18.77 3.19 0.79
N THR A 258 -18.17 4.07 0.01
CA THR A 258 -18.08 3.91 -1.44
C THR A 258 -17.18 2.73 -1.79
N VAL A 259 -17.72 1.73 -2.49
CA VAL A 259 -16.98 0.55 -2.92
C VAL A 259 -17.29 0.17 -4.36
N LYS A 260 -16.26 -0.21 -5.12
CA LYS A 260 -16.38 -0.87 -6.41
C LYS A 260 -15.74 -2.23 -6.29
N PHE A 261 -16.47 -3.30 -6.64
CA PHE A 261 -15.94 -4.66 -6.68
C PHE A 261 -15.87 -5.17 -8.10
N ILE A 262 -14.69 -5.60 -8.52
CA ILE A 262 -14.40 -6.23 -9.80
C ILE A 262 -14.18 -7.73 -9.57
N ARG A 263 -15.19 -8.53 -9.90
CA ARG A 263 -15.06 -9.98 -10.02
C ARG A 263 -14.33 -10.29 -11.32
N VAL A 264 -13.28 -11.11 -11.26
CA VAL A 264 -12.54 -11.57 -12.44
C VAL A 264 -12.90 -13.03 -12.68
N GLU A 265 -13.71 -13.27 -13.70
CA GLU A 265 -14.24 -14.59 -14.04
C GLU A 265 -13.12 -15.56 -14.43
N GLY A 266 -13.19 -16.80 -13.91
CA GLY A 266 -12.24 -17.88 -14.17
C GLY A 266 -10.87 -17.69 -13.53
N ALA A 267 -10.60 -16.55 -12.90
CA ALA A 267 -9.29 -16.21 -12.38
C ALA A 267 -8.98 -16.88 -11.04
N GLY A 268 -7.77 -17.41 -10.92
CA GLY A 268 -7.16 -17.90 -9.69
C GLY A 268 -6.40 -16.79 -8.94
N HIS A 269 -5.66 -17.21 -7.89
CA HIS A 269 -4.83 -16.31 -7.09
C HIS A 269 -3.59 -15.85 -7.87
N GLY A 270 -3.32 -14.56 -7.87
CA GLY A 270 -2.12 -14.00 -8.46
C GLY A 270 -2.30 -12.58 -8.99
N PRO A 271 -1.20 -11.82 -9.14
CA PRO A 271 -1.28 -10.42 -9.55
C PRO A 271 -1.70 -10.25 -11.02
N THR A 272 -1.61 -11.29 -11.84
CA THR A 272 -2.01 -11.29 -13.25
C THR A 272 -3.35 -11.96 -13.51
N PHE A 273 -4.06 -12.39 -12.47
CA PHE A 273 -5.31 -13.14 -12.56
C PHE A 273 -5.22 -14.36 -13.49
N PRO A 274 -4.38 -15.36 -13.13
CA PRO A 274 -4.16 -16.54 -13.97
C PRO A 274 -5.48 -17.27 -14.21
N GLY A 275 -5.71 -17.71 -15.45
CA GLY A 275 -6.94 -18.40 -15.85
C GLY A 275 -8.13 -17.49 -16.15
N ALA A 276 -7.97 -16.18 -16.03
CA ALA A 276 -9.05 -15.22 -16.27
C ALA A 276 -9.64 -15.35 -17.68
N ILE A 277 -10.96 -15.30 -17.77
CA ILE A 277 -11.72 -15.25 -19.01
C ILE A 277 -12.06 -13.80 -19.32
N ASN A 278 -11.48 -13.25 -20.41
CA ASN A 278 -11.66 -11.85 -20.81
C ASN A 278 -11.44 -10.86 -19.65
N PRO A 279 -10.25 -10.84 -19.03
CA PRO A 279 -9.99 -9.98 -17.88
C PRO A 279 -10.20 -8.50 -18.27
N PRO A 280 -10.83 -7.69 -17.38
CA PRO A 280 -10.86 -6.25 -17.58
C PRO A 280 -9.45 -5.67 -17.51
N ASP A 281 -9.26 -4.43 -17.99
CA ASP A 281 -8.04 -3.67 -17.73
C ASP A 281 -7.97 -3.26 -16.25
N TYR A 282 -7.64 -4.22 -15.39
CA TYR A 282 -7.60 -4.01 -13.93
C TYR A 282 -6.52 -3.02 -13.49
N MET A 283 -5.46 -2.81 -14.29
CA MET A 283 -4.46 -1.78 -14.01
C MET A 283 -4.96 -0.38 -14.37
N GLY A 284 -5.65 -0.24 -15.50
CA GLY A 284 -6.36 0.98 -15.85
C GLY A 284 -7.46 1.32 -14.85
N GLU A 285 -8.21 0.32 -14.38
CA GLU A 285 -9.21 0.50 -13.33
C GLU A 285 -8.61 1.00 -12.00
N MET A 286 -7.46 0.48 -11.60
CA MET A 286 -6.72 0.95 -10.43
C MET A 286 -6.30 2.42 -10.60
N VAL A 287 -5.69 2.78 -11.73
CA VAL A 287 -5.28 4.16 -12.01
C VAL A 287 -6.49 5.10 -12.03
N ALA A 288 -7.58 4.72 -12.71
CA ALA A 288 -8.81 5.49 -12.76
C ALA A 288 -9.42 5.70 -11.36
N TRP A 289 -9.35 4.68 -10.48
CA TRP A 289 -9.79 4.77 -9.10
C TRP A 289 -9.03 5.84 -8.32
N PHE A 290 -7.71 5.80 -8.36
CA PHE A 290 -6.87 6.79 -7.69
C PHE A 290 -7.05 8.18 -8.29
N ASN A 291 -7.17 8.33 -9.62
CA ASN A 291 -7.46 9.61 -10.26
C ASN A 291 -8.77 10.20 -9.74
N ARG A 292 -9.81 9.38 -9.60
CA ARG A 292 -11.13 9.82 -9.14
C ARG A 292 -11.11 10.31 -7.69
N TYR A 293 -10.40 9.63 -6.79
CA TYR A 293 -10.52 9.89 -5.35
C TYR A 293 -9.35 10.66 -4.74
N LEU A 294 -8.21 10.73 -5.43
CA LEU A 294 -7.09 11.57 -4.99
C LEU A 294 -7.00 12.90 -5.75
N ILE A 295 -7.26 12.92 -7.06
CA ILE A 295 -7.08 14.11 -7.90
C ILE A 295 -8.38 14.90 -8.06
N ALA A 296 -9.47 14.24 -8.46
CA ALA A 296 -10.77 14.89 -8.60
C ALA A 296 -11.27 15.34 -7.22
N LYS A 297 -11.78 16.57 -7.17
CA LYS A 297 -12.42 17.14 -5.97
C LYS A 297 -13.88 16.69 -5.90
#